data_9ea276bb25a87a7d4439024bde1c3f98
#
_entry.id   9ea276bb25a87a7d4439024bde1c3f98
#
_cell.length_a   1.000
_cell.length_b   1.000
_cell.length_c   1.000
_cell.angle_alpha   90.00
_cell.angle_beta   90.00
_cell.angle_gamma   90.00
#
_symmetry.space_group_name_H-M   'P 1'
#
loop_
_entity.id
_entity.type
_entity.pdbx_description
1 polymer ?
#
loop_
_entity_poly.entity_id
_entity_poly.type
_entity_poly.pdbx_seq_one_letter_code
_entity_poly.pdbx_strand_id
1 'polypeptide(L)'
;MRIRTRLMIASAVAVAAVAGSCAVALARPFNHLIPERFGSQPTISQCEQQYGIACYNAFEMERAYGAFPLYGRGINGAGSTIVLVDSYGSPTIQHDLAVYDAANHLPAPPTFNIIAPAGPIPPFNPKNGDMVGWAEETTLDVELSHTIAPGAAILLVETPVSETEGVTGLPEMIYSENYVIDHHLGNIISQSWGATEQTFQNASGDFDPSLILGLTSAYTNAAANGVTVLAATGDAGATDYELDGTTLYTYPVVDFPADDPLVTAVGGLQLSLDGFGSRTAPDTVWNDPASVCPPPCAGNGGLSAVFDRPTYQDSVQSVVGNARGLPDVSLSASVTGAVNTYTSFVAPSQGVPGPGWYPEAGTSEASPLMAGEVALADQVAGHPLGLINPALYAMGDGPGSGLTDITLGNNSVTFPQDGSTVTVTGWNAGPGYDLASGLGEPNGSFPQQLAAFAG
;
A
#
# COMPACT_ATOMS: atom_id res chain seq x y z
N MET A 1 -58.89 24.23 -22.03
CA MET A 1 -57.81 24.38 -21.04
C MET A 1 -57.61 23.03 -20.34
N ARG A 2 -56.67 22.22 -20.83
CA ARG A 2 -56.40 20.85 -20.27
C ARG A 2 -55.09 20.91 -19.53
N ILE A 3 -55.15 20.75 -18.25
CA ILE A 3 -54.00 20.66 -17.33
C ILE A 3 -53.43 19.23 -17.44
N ARG A 4 -52.15 19.11 -17.83
CA ARG A 4 -51.41 17.85 -17.83
C ARG A 4 -50.64 17.76 -16.50
N THR A 5 -51.10 16.87 -15.64
CA THR A 5 -50.38 16.46 -14.42
C THR A 5 -49.22 15.55 -14.81
N ARG A 6 -47.98 15.95 -14.45
CA ARG A 6 -46.80 15.10 -14.56
C ARG A 6 -46.68 14.29 -13.27
N LEU A 7 -46.79 12.97 -13.38
CA LEU A 7 -46.42 12.04 -12.32
C LEU A 7 -44.89 11.99 -12.23
N MET A 8 -44.34 12.37 -11.08
CA MET A 8 -42.98 12.03 -10.71
C MET A 8 -42.98 10.63 -10.11
N ILE A 9 -42.28 9.70 -10.73
CA ILE A 9 -42.01 8.39 -10.19
C ILE A 9 -40.73 8.53 -9.35
N ALA A 10 -40.87 8.49 -8.05
CA ALA A 10 -39.74 8.37 -7.15
C ALA A 10 -39.35 6.88 -7.06
N SER A 11 -38.23 6.52 -7.61
CA SER A 11 -37.63 5.19 -7.43
C SER A 11 -37.02 5.12 -6.04
N ALA A 12 -37.62 4.38 -5.13
CA ALA A 12 -37.04 4.03 -3.86
C ALA A 12 -36.06 2.86 -4.08
N VAL A 13 -34.81 3.11 -3.91
CA VAL A 13 -33.78 2.05 -3.81
C VAL A 13 -33.95 1.41 -2.44
N ALA A 14 -34.41 0.16 -2.43
CA ALA A 14 -34.48 -0.64 -1.21
C ALA A 14 -33.07 -1.15 -0.90
N VAL A 15 -32.43 -0.61 0.12
CA VAL A 15 -31.23 -1.20 0.72
C VAL A 15 -31.70 -2.46 1.46
N ALA A 16 -31.39 -3.64 0.92
CA ALA A 16 -31.58 -4.90 1.60
C ALA A 16 -30.50 -5.05 2.68
N ALA A 17 -30.85 -4.85 3.93
CA ALA A 17 -29.99 -5.24 5.05
C ALA A 17 -29.89 -6.78 5.05
N VAL A 18 -28.74 -7.29 4.61
CA VAL A 18 -28.37 -8.70 4.81
C VAL A 18 -27.91 -8.83 6.26
N ALA A 19 -28.72 -9.50 7.08
CA ALA A 19 -28.29 -9.95 8.41
C ALA A 19 -27.23 -11.03 8.22
N GLY A 20 -25.95 -10.64 8.29
CA GLY A 20 -24.81 -11.54 8.18
C GLY A 20 -24.59 -12.31 9.49
N SER A 21 -24.37 -13.60 9.37
CA SER A 21 -23.70 -14.47 10.34
C SER A 21 -22.41 -13.81 10.84
N CYS A 22 -22.11 -13.94 12.15
CA CYS A 22 -20.80 -13.61 12.70
C CYS A 22 -19.70 -14.38 11.93
N ALA A 23 -19.16 -13.80 10.91
CA ALA A 23 -17.85 -14.15 10.40
C ALA A 23 -16.86 -13.44 11.33
N VAL A 24 -15.91 -14.17 11.87
CA VAL A 24 -14.71 -13.59 12.47
C VAL A 24 -14.07 -12.80 11.33
N ALA A 25 -14.08 -11.48 11.43
CA ALA A 25 -13.37 -10.66 10.48
C ALA A 25 -11.89 -10.88 10.77
N LEU A 26 -11.22 -11.51 9.86
CA LEU A 26 -9.77 -11.65 9.86
C LEU A 26 -9.19 -10.32 9.38
N ALA A 27 -8.05 -9.92 9.88
CA ALA A 27 -7.33 -8.79 9.34
C ALA A 27 -7.19 -9.00 7.83
N ARG A 28 -7.35 -7.92 7.09
CA ARG A 28 -7.27 -7.96 5.63
C ARG A 28 -6.02 -7.23 5.21
N PRO A 29 -5.38 -7.63 4.11
CA PRO A 29 -4.36 -6.81 3.50
C PRO A 29 -4.88 -5.38 3.25
N PHE A 30 -3.99 -4.41 3.20
CA PHE A 30 -4.31 -2.99 3.09
C PHE A 30 -4.72 -2.60 1.67
N ASN A 31 -5.77 -3.27 1.13
CA ASN A 31 -6.32 -2.95 -0.18
C ASN A 31 -7.84 -2.78 -0.17
N HIS A 32 -8.33 -2.01 -1.12
CA HIS A 32 -9.73 -1.78 -1.38
C HIS A 32 -10.06 -2.13 -2.83
N LEU A 33 -10.48 -3.37 -3.08
CA LEU A 33 -11.00 -3.75 -4.39
C LEU A 33 -12.40 -3.19 -4.59
N ILE A 34 -12.62 -2.53 -5.72
CA ILE A 34 -13.95 -2.10 -6.14
C ILE A 34 -14.60 -3.26 -6.87
N PRO A 35 -15.67 -3.90 -6.32
CA PRO A 35 -16.15 -5.22 -6.77
C PRO A 35 -16.91 -5.19 -8.11
N GLU A 36 -16.70 -4.19 -8.93
CA GLU A 36 -17.33 -4.02 -10.22
C GLU A 36 -16.30 -4.15 -11.34
N ARG A 37 -16.55 -5.08 -12.21
CA ARG A 37 -15.64 -5.55 -13.24
C ARG A 37 -15.80 -4.83 -14.56
N PHE A 38 -14.66 -4.47 -15.17
CA PHE A 38 -14.59 -4.12 -16.60
C PHE A 38 -14.08 -5.30 -17.46
N GLY A 39 -14.66 -5.47 -18.62
CA GLY A 39 -14.22 -6.50 -19.58
C GLY A 39 -12.95 -6.14 -20.36
N SER A 40 -12.59 -4.86 -20.40
CA SER A 40 -11.36 -4.31 -20.97
C SER A 40 -10.81 -3.26 -20.02
N GLN A 41 -9.54 -2.96 -20.08
CA GLN A 41 -8.93 -1.92 -19.24
C GLN A 41 -9.72 -0.61 -19.39
N PRO A 42 -10.27 -0.04 -18.30
CA PRO A 42 -11.05 1.17 -18.37
C PRO A 42 -10.17 2.41 -18.50
N THR A 43 -10.75 3.47 -19.03
CA THR A 43 -10.19 4.80 -18.99
C THR A 43 -10.70 5.56 -17.76
N ILE A 44 -10.02 6.65 -17.37
CA ILE A 44 -10.47 7.55 -16.30
C ILE A 44 -11.95 7.90 -16.46
N SER A 45 -12.35 8.36 -17.66
CA SER A 45 -13.74 8.75 -17.92
C SER A 45 -14.75 7.61 -17.81
N GLN A 46 -14.34 6.36 -18.04
CA GLN A 46 -15.23 5.21 -17.86
C GLN A 46 -15.44 4.91 -16.39
N CYS A 47 -14.39 4.99 -15.56
CA CYS A 47 -14.50 4.86 -14.11
C CYS A 47 -15.34 5.99 -13.51
N GLU A 48 -15.09 7.24 -13.88
CA GLU A 48 -15.88 8.40 -13.44
C GLU A 48 -17.36 8.25 -13.76
N GLN A 49 -17.67 7.77 -14.98
CA GLN A 49 -19.05 7.59 -15.41
C GLN A 49 -19.75 6.44 -14.69
N GLN A 50 -19.03 5.36 -14.38
CA GLN A 50 -19.60 4.15 -13.80
C GLN A 50 -19.61 4.18 -12.27
N TYR A 51 -18.55 4.71 -11.64
CA TYR A 51 -18.35 4.66 -10.19
C TYR A 51 -18.26 6.02 -9.51
N GLY A 52 -18.08 7.09 -10.29
CA GLY A 52 -17.88 8.44 -9.76
C GLY A 52 -16.46 8.68 -9.20
N ILE A 53 -15.50 7.81 -9.52
CA ILE A 53 -14.09 7.90 -9.14
C ILE A 53 -13.21 7.90 -10.39
N ALA A 54 -12.00 8.44 -10.29
CA ALA A 54 -10.96 8.20 -11.30
C ALA A 54 -10.36 6.81 -11.13
N CYS A 55 -9.81 6.24 -12.20
CA CYS A 55 -8.96 5.06 -12.13
C CYS A 55 -7.82 5.19 -13.15
N TYR A 56 -6.61 4.83 -12.73
CA TYR A 56 -5.38 5.07 -13.47
C TYR A 56 -4.79 3.75 -13.97
N ASN A 57 -4.19 3.79 -15.15
CA ASN A 57 -3.45 2.68 -15.73
C ASN A 57 -1.94 2.91 -15.52
N ALA A 58 -1.11 1.94 -15.89
CA ALA A 58 0.33 2.05 -15.77
C ALA A 58 0.89 3.34 -16.39
N PHE A 59 0.41 3.72 -17.57
CA PHE A 59 0.88 4.92 -18.27
C PHE A 59 0.69 6.22 -17.48
N GLU A 60 -0.48 6.40 -16.82
CA GLU A 60 -0.74 7.57 -16.00
C GLU A 60 0.18 7.56 -14.77
N MET A 61 0.40 6.40 -14.14
CA MET A 61 1.26 6.26 -12.96
C MET A 61 2.74 6.48 -13.27
N GLU A 62 3.27 5.88 -14.34
CA GLU A 62 4.65 6.08 -14.83
C GLU A 62 4.96 7.56 -15.07
N ARG A 63 3.99 8.29 -15.59
CA ARG A 63 4.14 9.73 -15.87
C ARG A 63 3.97 10.57 -14.62
N ALA A 64 3.04 10.20 -13.76
CA ALA A 64 2.79 10.90 -12.51
C ALA A 64 4.05 10.94 -11.63
N TYR A 65 4.77 9.82 -11.56
CA TYR A 65 6.03 9.72 -10.80
C TYR A 65 7.29 10.04 -11.61
N GLY A 66 7.15 10.30 -12.91
CA GLY A 66 8.25 10.70 -13.78
C GLY A 66 9.19 9.55 -14.18
N ALA A 67 8.75 8.30 -14.04
CA ALA A 67 9.49 7.12 -14.48
C ALA A 67 9.55 7.01 -16.02
N PHE A 68 8.47 7.37 -16.72
CA PHE A 68 8.38 7.24 -18.17
C PHE A 68 9.55 7.89 -18.95
N PRO A 69 10.02 9.13 -18.64
CA PRO A 69 11.19 9.71 -19.30
C PRO A 69 12.50 8.98 -19.03
N LEU A 70 12.60 8.21 -17.94
CA LEU A 70 13.81 7.47 -17.57
C LEU A 70 14.00 6.24 -18.45
N TYR A 71 12.92 5.61 -18.89
CA TYR A 71 12.96 4.42 -19.76
C TYR A 71 13.65 4.71 -21.10
N GLY A 72 13.43 5.91 -21.68
CA GLY A 72 14.15 6.37 -22.88
C GLY A 72 15.67 6.52 -22.68
N ARG A 73 16.15 6.54 -21.43
CA ARG A 73 17.56 6.57 -21.03
C ARG A 73 18.08 5.19 -20.61
N GLY A 74 17.25 4.15 -20.69
CA GLY A 74 17.57 2.78 -20.27
C GLY A 74 17.50 2.57 -18.76
N ILE A 75 16.93 3.52 -17.99
CA ILE A 75 16.71 3.39 -16.55
C ILE A 75 15.28 2.90 -16.35
N ASN A 76 15.13 1.63 -15.98
CA ASN A 76 13.86 0.91 -15.86
C ASN A 76 13.86 -0.13 -14.72
N GLY A 77 14.79 -0.03 -13.77
CA GLY A 77 14.95 -0.95 -12.64
C GLY A 77 15.82 -2.19 -12.94
N ALA A 78 16.45 -2.25 -14.13
CA ALA A 78 17.29 -3.38 -14.49
C ALA A 78 18.45 -3.59 -13.52
N GLY A 79 18.63 -4.82 -13.05
CA GLY A 79 19.63 -5.22 -12.08
C GLY A 79 19.09 -5.39 -10.67
N SER A 80 17.90 -4.85 -10.38
CA SER A 80 17.21 -5.07 -9.10
C SER A 80 16.26 -6.26 -9.15
N THR A 81 15.99 -6.85 -8.00
CA THR A 81 14.91 -7.81 -7.77
C THR A 81 14.00 -7.27 -6.68
N ILE A 82 12.76 -7.00 -7.03
CA ILE A 82 11.70 -6.62 -6.08
C ILE A 82 11.10 -7.92 -5.52
N VAL A 83 11.05 -8.01 -4.21
CA VAL A 83 10.50 -9.13 -3.45
C VAL A 83 9.17 -8.67 -2.85
N LEU A 84 8.11 -9.38 -3.14
CA LEU A 84 6.77 -9.17 -2.59
C LEU A 84 6.48 -10.32 -1.63
N VAL A 85 6.06 -10.02 -0.41
CA VAL A 85 5.87 -11.03 0.64
C VAL A 85 4.41 -11.03 1.05
N ASP A 86 3.67 -12.07 0.64
CA ASP A 86 2.21 -12.15 0.78
C ASP A 86 1.78 -13.46 1.43
N SER A 87 0.62 -13.44 2.09
CA SER A 87 -0.02 -14.69 2.51
C SER A 87 -0.73 -15.33 1.33
N TYR A 88 -0.58 -16.64 1.18
CA TYR A 88 -1.24 -17.50 0.18
C TYR A 88 -0.92 -17.21 -1.29
N GLY A 89 -0.68 -15.96 -1.68
CA GLY A 89 -0.50 -15.56 -3.08
C GLY A 89 -1.79 -15.58 -3.91
N SER A 90 -1.65 -15.36 -5.23
CA SER A 90 -2.77 -15.43 -6.19
C SER A 90 -2.63 -16.64 -7.14
N PRO A 91 -3.69 -17.45 -7.32
CA PRO A 91 -3.62 -18.67 -8.12
C PRO A 91 -3.42 -18.42 -9.63
N THR A 92 -3.58 -17.18 -10.08
CA THR A 92 -3.56 -16.80 -11.50
C THR A 92 -2.51 -15.74 -11.85
N ILE A 93 -1.71 -15.28 -10.88
CA ILE A 93 -0.84 -14.10 -11.00
C ILE A 93 0.08 -14.11 -12.22
N GLN A 94 0.66 -15.24 -12.60
CA GLN A 94 1.53 -15.31 -13.77
C GLN A 94 0.78 -15.02 -15.08
N HIS A 95 -0.47 -15.47 -15.18
CA HIS A 95 -1.34 -15.17 -16.31
C HIS A 95 -1.80 -13.70 -16.25
N ASP A 96 -2.17 -13.24 -15.09
CA ASP A 96 -2.76 -11.92 -14.87
C ASP A 96 -1.74 -10.83 -15.18
N LEU A 97 -0.51 -10.94 -14.70
CA LEU A 97 0.58 -10.05 -15.07
C LEU A 97 0.82 -10.03 -16.59
N ALA A 98 0.78 -11.17 -17.27
CA ALA A 98 0.97 -11.20 -18.73
C ALA A 98 -0.15 -10.48 -19.49
N VAL A 99 -1.38 -10.49 -18.98
CA VAL A 99 -2.52 -9.72 -19.54
C VAL A 99 -2.35 -8.23 -19.24
N TYR A 100 -1.96 -7.89 -18.00
CA TYR A 100 -1.67 -6.54 -17.57
C TYR A 100 -0.57 -5.90 -18.43
N ASP A 101 0.56 -6.58 -18.59
CA ASP A 101 1.70 -6.15 -19.42
C ASP A 101 1.27 -5.88 -20.86
N ALA A 102 0.53 -6.82 -21.44
CA ALA A 102 0.08 -6.68 -22.84
C ALA A 102 -0.85 -5.46 -23.03
N ALA A 103 -1.71 -5.16 -22.07
CA ALA A 103 -2.63 -4.03 -22.11
C ALA A 103 -1.92 -2.69 -21.91
N ASN A 104 -0.91 -2.67 -21.05
CA ASN A 104 -0.14 -1.48 -20.68
C ASN A 104 1.14 -1.29 -21.53
N HIS A 105 1.39 -2.18 -22.51
CA HIS A 105 2.59 -2.16 -23.35
C HIS A 105 3.92 -2.29 -22.57
N LEU A 106 3.87 -2.95 -21.41
CA LEU A 106 5.04 -3.26 -20.61
C LEU A 106 5.76 -4.51 -21.16
N PRO A 107 7.09 -4.59 -21.08
CA PRO A 107 7.80 -5.84 -21.33
C PRO A 107 7.52 -6.81 -20.18
N ALA A 108 7.55 -8.11 -20.43
CA ALA A 108 7.55 -9.06 -19.30
C ALA A 108 8.79 -8.84 -18.41
N PRO A 109 8.70 -9.05 -17.08
CA PRO A 109 9.86 -8.93 -16.20
C PRO A 109 10.96 -9.90 -16.60
N PRO A 110 12.25 -9.57 -16.41
CA PRO A 110 13.37 -10.46 -16.79
C PRO A 110 13.26 -11.85 -16.16
N THR A 111 12.78 -11.92 -14.93
CA THR A 111 12.36 -13.15 -14.25
C THR A 111 11.17 -12.85 -13.34
N PHE A 112 10.23 -13.81 -13.27
CA PHE A 112 9.17 -13.83 -12.27
C PHE A 112 9.16 -15.21 -11.63
N ASN A 113 9.59 -15.28 -10.37
CA ASN A 113 9.64 -16.51 -9.60
C ASN A 113 8.69 -16.44 -8.40
N ILE A 114 8.17 -17.59 -8.01
CA ILE A 114 7.32 -17.76 -6.83
C ILE A 114 7.97 -18.79 -5.92
N ILE A 115 8.13 -18.49 -4.64
CA ILE A 115 8.68 -19.39 -3.63
C ILE A 115 7.84 -19.36 -2.36
N ALA A 116 7.90 -20.44 -1.57
CA ALA A 116 7.19 -20.56 -0.31
C ALA A 116 8.11 -21.18 0.77
N PRO A 117 9.10 -20.42 1.28
CA PRO A 117 10.10 -20.96 2.18
C PRO A 117 9.54 -21.34 3.56
N ALA A 118 8.47 -20.72 4.02
CA ALA A 118 7.80 -21.04 5.29
C ALA A 118 6.95 -22.32 5.25
N GLY A 119 6.74 -22.91 4.07
CA GLY A 119 6.00 -24.17 3.92
C GLY A 119 5.05 -24.20 2.74
N PRO A 120 4.37 -25.34 2.51
CA PRO A 120 3.49 -25.48 1.36
C PRO A 120 2.22 -24.63 1.50
N ILE A 121 1.90 -23.89 0.46
CA ILE A 121 0.69 -23.06 0.40
C ILE A 121 -0.56 -23.95 0.29
N PRO A 122 -1.59 -23.70 1.11
CA PRO A 122 -2.85 -24.44 0.98
C PRO A 122 -3.55 -24.12 -0.35
N PRO A 123 -4.32 -25.06 -0.92
CA PRO A 123 -5.04 -24.83 -2.18
C PRO A 123 -6.00 -23.65 -2.06
N PHE A 124 -6.00 -22.77 -3.06
CA PHE A 124 -6.91 -21.62 -3.12
C PHE A 124 -8.37 -22.02 -2.96
N ASN A 125 -9.07 -21.37 -2.04
CA ASN A 125 -10.48 -21.57 -1.78
C ASN A 125 -11.26 -20.27 -2.06
N PRO A 126 -12.01 -20.18 -3.18
CA PRO A 126 -12.74 -18.96 -3.55
C PRO A 126 -13.92 -18.60 -2.63
N LYS A 127 -14.18 -19.40 -1.58
CA LYS A 127 -15.18 -19.10 -0.54
C LYS A 127 -14.53 -18.60 0.75
N ASN A 128 -13.23 -18.68 0.86
CA ASN A 128 -12.48 -18.10 1.96
C ASN A 128 -12.14 -16.66 1.60
N GLY A 129 -12.79 -15.69 2.27
CA GLY A 129 -12.61 -14.26 2.01
C GLY A 129 -11.17 -13.80 2.25
N ASP A 130 -10.51 -14.39 3.21
CA ASP A 130 -9.12 -14.14 3.54
C ASP A 130 -8.17 -14.52 2.38
N MET A 131 -8.29 -15.75 1.84
CA MET A 131 -7.53 -16.17 0.67
C MET A 131 -7.84 -15.35 -0.59
N VAL A 132 -9.07 -14.83 -0.70
CA VAL A 132 -9.46 -14.00 -1.84
C VAL A 132 -8.87 -12.61 -1.70
N GLY A 133 -8.94 -11.99 -0.51
CA GLY A 133 -8.31 -10.71 -0.24
C GLY A 133 -6.79 -10.74 -0.50
N TRP A 134 -6.10 -11.80 -0.05
CA TRP A 134 -4.68 -11.99 -0.34
C TRP A 134 -4.37 -12.23 -1.82
N ALA A 135 -5.28 -12.86 -2.57
CA ALA A 135 -5.09 -13.02 -4.01
C ALA A 135 -5.29 -11.69 -4.77
N GLU A 136 -6.17 -10.81 -4.28
CA GLU A 136 -6.32 -9.43 -4.76
C GLU A 136 -5.06 -8.62 -4.44
N GLU A 137 -4.60 -8.65 -3.19
CA GLU A 137 -3.39 -7.99 -2.73
C GLU A 137 -2.16 -8.37 -3.57
N THR A 138 -1.92 -9.68 -3.73
CA THR A 138 -0.80 -10.18 -4.54
C THR A 138 -0.87 -9.67 -5.98
N THR A 139 -2.08 -9.53 -6.54
CA THR A 139 -2.26 -9.01 -7.90
C THR A 139 -1.86 -7.53 -7.96
N LEU A 140 -2.32 -6.73 -7.01
CA LEU A 140 -1.97 -5.31 -6.87
C LEU A 140 -0.45 -5.13 -6.74
N ASP A 141 0.19 -5.83 -5.81
CA ASP A 141 1.61 -5.73 -5.51
C ASP A 141 2.50 -6.05 -6.72
N VAL A 142 2.20 -7.16 -7.41
CA VAL A 142 2.98 -7.61 -8.57
C VAL A 142 2.82 -6.63 -9.73
N GLU A 143 1.61 -6.22 -10.06
CA GLU A 143 1.34 -5.36 -11.21
C GLU A 143 1.87 -3.94 -10.99
N LEU A 144 1.78 -3.39 -9.77
CA LEU A 144 2.22 -2.02 -9.50
C LEU A 144 3.74 -1.88 -9.35
N SER A 145 4.41 -2.87 -8.73
CA SER A 145 5.87 -2.88 -8.70
C SER A 145 6.46 -2.96 -10.10
N HIS A 146 5.84 -3.76 -10.99
CA HIS A 146 6.24 -3.88 -12.38
C HIS A 146 5.94 -2.62 -13.20
N THR A 147 4.88 -1.90 -12.88
CA THR A 147 4.52 -0.64 -13.54
C THR A 147 5.67 0.38 -13.51
N ILE A 148 6.26 0.62 -12.35
CA ILE A 148 7.31 1.66 -12.21
C ILE A 148 8.68 1.11 -12.63
N ALA A 149 8.96 -0.17 -12.41
CA ALA A 149 10.26 -0.77 -12.70
C ALA A 149 10.18 -1.97 -13.63
N PRO A 150 9.75 -1.79 -14.92
CA PRO A 150 9.48 -2.91 -15.82
C PRO A 150 10.73 -3.72 -16.20
N GLY A 151 11.94 -3.27 -15.87
CA GLY A 151 13.18 -3.99 -16.03
C GLY A 151 13.68 -4.72 -14.79
N ALA A 152 13.02 -4.55 -13.64
CA ALA A 152 13.34 -5.28 -12.42
C ALA A 152 12.83 -6.72 -12.50
N ALA A 153 13.56 -7.65 -11.88
CA ALA A 153 13.06 -8.99 -11.61
C ALA A 153 12.03 -8.96 -10.48
N ILE A 154 11.09 -9.89 -10.48
CA ILE A 154 10.07 -10.04 -9.44
C ILE A 154 10.24 -11.40 -8.76
N LEU A 155 10.26 -11.40 -7.44
CA LEU A 155 10.20 -12.58 -6.59
C LEU A 155 8.98 -12.48 -5.67
N LEU A 156 7.95 -13.26 -5.96
CA LEU A 156 6.81 -13.42 -5.06
C LEU A 156 7.15 -14.49 -4.01
N VAL A 157 6.99 -14.14 -2.75
CA VAL A 157 7.23 -15.00 -1.59
C VAL A 157 5.89 -15.23 -0.90
N GLU A 158 5.39 -16.44 -1.00
CA GLU A 158 4.10 -16.82 -0.43
C GLU A 158 4.28 -17.48 0.93
N THR A 159 3.43 -17.14 1.90
CA THR A 159 3.39 -17.79 3.22
C THR A 159 2.12 -18.61 3.40
N PRO A 160 2.19 -19.73 4.15
CA PRO A 160 1.05 -20.65 4.28
C PRO A 160 -0.02 -20.23 5.30
N VAL A 161 0.23 -19.14 6.04
CA VAL A 161 -0.63 -18.64 7.11
C VAL A 161 -1.02 -17.20 6.80
N SER A 162 -2.29 -16.87 6.98
CA SER A 162 -2.75 -15.49 6.86
C SER A 162 -2.10 -14.61 7.92
N GLU A 163 -1.60 -13.47 7.51
CA GLU A 163 -1.31 -12.41 8.45
C GLU A 163 -2.64 -11.83 8.96
N THR A 164 -2.71 -11.55 10.25
CA THR A 164 -3.86 -10.96 10.93
C THR A 164 -3.39 -10.08 12.09
N GLU A 165 -4.31 -9.34 12.68
CA GLU A 165 -4.02 -8.58 13.89
C GLU A 165 -3.29 -9.41 14.97
N GLY A 166 -2.30 -8.82 15.63
CA GLY A 166 -1.42 -9.46 16.60
C GLY A 166 -0.27 -10.20 15.95
N VAL A 167 0.07 -11.38 16.45
CA VAL A 167 1.28 -12.12 16.03
C VAL A 167 1.03 -13.18 14.96
N THR A 168 -0.22 -13.41 14.57
CA THR A 168 -0.55 -14.52 13.65
C THR A 168 -0.05 -14.20 12.24
N GLY A 169 0.63 -15.15 11.60
CA GLY A 169 1.20 -15.02 10.26
C GLY A 169 2.55 -14.30 10.22
N LEU A 170 2.80 -13.36 11.13
CA LEU A 170 4.05 -12.59 11.14
C LEU A 170 5.32 -13.46 11.28
N PRO A 171 5.37 -14.52 12.13
CA PRO A 171 6.55 -15.39 12.18
C PRO A 171 6.91 -16.03 10.83
N GLU A 172 5.91 -16.40 10.02
CA GLU A 172 6.10 -16.96 8.69
C GLU A 172 6.58 -15.91 7.69
N MET A 173 6.08 -14.67 7.78
CA MET A 173 6.55 -13.53 6.98
C MET A 173 8.03 -13.25 7.30
N ILE A 174 8.37 -12.99 8.57
CA ILE A 174 9.72 -12.69 9.04
C ILE A 174 10.71 -13.83 8.72
N TYR A 175 10.28 -15.10 8.85
CA TYR A 175 11.09 -16.23 8.43
C TYR A 175 11.38 -16.20 6.92
N SER A 176 10.37 -15.90 6.11
CA SER A 176 10.49 -15.89 4.66
C SER A 176 11.37 -14.75 4.17
N GLU A 177 11.28 -13.58 4.78
CA GLU A 177 12.17 -12.45 4.49
C GLU A 177 13.62 -12.75 4.86
N ASN A 178 13.88 -13.30 6.06
CA ASN A 178 15.22 -13.75 6.43
C ASN A 178 15.76 -14.78 5.44
N TYR A 179 14.92 -15.71 4.96
CA TYR A 179 15.31 -16.68 3.95
C TYR A 179 15.76 -15.99 2.65
N VAL A 180 15.00 -14.99 2.17
CA VAL A 180 15.33 -14.23 0.96
C VAL A 180 16.66 -13.49 1.14
N ILE A 181 16.85 -12.82 2.28
CA ILE A 181 18.05 -12.04 2.58
C ILE A 181 19.27 -12.95 2.68
N ASP A 182 19.19 -14.03 3.46
CA ASP A 182 20.29 -14.98 3.68
C ASP A 182 20.74 -15.69 2.40
N HIS A 183 19.83 -15.86 1.44
CA HIS A 183 20.12 -16.50 0.16
C HIS A 183 20.37 -15.50 -0.99
N HIS A 184 20.37 -14.18 -0.69
CA HIS A 184 20.60 -13.10 -1.66
C HIS A 184 19.68 -13.19 -2.87
N LEU A 185 18.37 -13.44 -2.64
CA LEU A 185 17.38 -13.64 -3.70
C LEU A 185 16.76 -12.34 -4.22
N GLY A 186 16.90 -11.23 -3.47
CA GLY A 186 16.42 -9.91 -3.85
C GLY A 186 17.05 -8.82 -3.01
N ASN A 187 16.85 -7.58 -3.40
CA ASN A 187 17.48 -6.41 -2.77
C ASN A 187 16.49 -5.30 -2.36
N ILE A 188 15.20 -5.47 -2.70
CA ILE A 188 14.10 -4.58 -2.29
C ILE A 188 12.95 -5.48 -1.85
N ILE A 189 12.49 -5.35 -0.60
CA ILE A 189 11.34 -6.06 -0.05
C ILE A 189 10.21 -5.04 0.10
N SER A 190 9.02 -5.34 -0.46
CA SER A 190 7.80 -4.57 -0.28
C SER A 190 6.78 -5.41 0.49
N GLN A 191 6.15 -4.78 1.47
CA GLN A 191 5.20 -5.37 2.40
C GLN A 191 3.92 -4.53 2.38
N SER A 192 2.82 -5.15 1.97
CA SER A 192 1.50 -4.51 1.90
C SER A 192 0.58 -5.05 3.00
N TRP A 193 1.12 -5.18 4.19
CA TRP A 193 0.45 -5.74 5.37
C TRP A 193 1.01 -5.16 6.66
N GLY A 194 0.26 -5.32 7.74
CA GLY A 194 0.66 -4.91 9.06
C GLY A 194 -0.40 -5.22 10.10
N ALA A 195 0.01 -5.14 11.36
CA ALA A 195 -0.85 -5.29 12.51
C ALA A 195 -0.67 -4.12 13.47
N THR A 196 -1.79 -3.62 14.00
CA THR A 196 -1.78 -2.52 14.97
C THR A 196 -0.91 -2.86 16.17
N GLU A 197 0.03 -1.98 16.56
CA GLU A 197 0.95 -2.22 17.68
C GLU A 197 0.23 -2.74 18.95
N GLN A 198 -0.93 -2.18 19.29
CA GLN A 198 -1.69 -2.50 20.50
C GLN A 198 -2.33 -3.89 20.48
N THR A 199 -2.33 -4.56 19.34
CA THR A 199 -2.83 -5.94 19.21
C THR A 199 -1.81 -7.00 19.60
N PHE A 200 -0.54 -6.59 19.79
CA PHE A 200 0.51 -7.47 20.33
C PHE A 200 0.36 -7.62 21.84
N GLN A 201 -0.48 -8.56 22.25
CA GLN A 201 -0.89 -8.76 23.63
C GLN A 201 -0.30 -10.03 24.23
N ASN A 202 0.09 -9.96 25.50
CA ASN A 202 0.49 -11.12 26.27
C ASN A 202 -0.70 -12.02 26.63
N ALA A 203 -0.45 -13.15 27.28
CA ALA A 203 -1.48 -14.11 27.66
C ALA A 203 -2.57 -13.55 28.63
N SER A 204 -2.36 -12.37 29.21
CA SER A 204 -3.33 -11.67 30.06
C SER A 204 -4.17 -10.65 29.27
N GLY A 205 -3.89 -10.44 27.99
CA GLY A 205 -4.53 -9.44 27.14
C GLY A 205 -3.95 -8.03 27.31
N ASP A 206 -2.78 -7.89 27.96
CA ASP A 206 -2.09 -6.61 28.08
C ASP A 206 -1.13 -6.42 26.89
N PHE A 207 -1.04 -5.19 26.39
CA PHE A 207 -0.05 -4.81 25.37
C PHE A 207 1.37 -5.15 25.81
N ASP A 208 2.11 -5.84 24.96
CA ASP A 208 3.47 -6.31 25.23
C ASP A 208 4.43 -5.97 24.07
N PRO A 209 5.14 -4.85 24.13
CA PRO A 209 6.07 -4.42 23.08
C PRO A 209 7.17 -5.44 22.79
N SER A 210 7.48 -6.36 23.73
CA SER A 210 8.51 -7.36 23.51
C SER A 210 8.15 -8.38 22.43
N LEU A 211 6.87 -8.53 22.13
CA LEU A 211 6.38 -9.38 21.04
C LEU A 211 6.77 -8.77 19.67
N ILE A 212 6.58 -7.46 19.50
CA ILE A 212 7.02 -6.72 18.30
C ILE A 212 8.55 -6.79 18.18
N LEU A 213 9.28 -6.46 19.25
CA LEU A 213 10.74 -6.49 19.26
C LEU A 213 11.31 -7.89 18.95
N GLY A 214 10.55 -8.96 19.21
CA GLY A 214 10.89 -10.33 18.82
C GLY A 214 10.78 -10.63 17.34
N LEU A 215 10.11 -9.77 16.56
CA LEU A 215 9.83 -9.94 15.12
C LEU A 215 10.74 -9.09 14.21
N THR A 216 11.60 -8.23 14.77
CA THR A 216 12.45 -7.29 13.99
C THR A 216 13.68 -7.93 13.33
N SER A 217 13.85 -9.25 13.43
CA SER A 217 15.08 -9.92 12.98
C SER A 217 15.34 -9.79 11.48
N ALA A 218 14.31 -9.80 10.65
CA ALA A 218 14.44 -9.65 9.20
C ALA A 218 14.94 -8.23 8.82
N TYR A 219 14.47 -7.21 9.51
CA TYR A 219 14.84 -5.81 9.23
C TYR A 219 16.27 -5.51 9.66
N THR A 220 16.70 -6.07 10.82
CA THR A 220 18.10 -6.03 11.24
C THR A 220 19.01 -6.74 10.24
N ASN A 221 18.57 -7.91 9.74
CA ASN A 221 19.29 -8.68 8.73
C ASN A 221 19.34 -7.92 7.39
N ALA A 222 18.23 -7.34 6.94
CA ALA A 222 18.14 -6.55 5.72
C ALA A 222 19.11 -5.36 5.75
N ALA A 223 19.09 -4.57 6.83
CA ALA A 223 19.99 -3.44 7.00
C ALA A 223 21.48 -3.86 6.98
N ALA A 224 21.82 -5.01 7.58
CA ALA A 224 23.19 -5.54 7.58
C ALA A 224 23.64 -6.05 6.20
N ASN A 225 22.72 -6.46 5.32
CA ASN A 225 23.00 -7.03 4.01
C ASN A 225 22.70 -6.08 2.83
N GLY A 226 22.38 -4.81 3.11
CA GLY A 226 22.11 -3.82 2.06
C GLY A 226 20.81 -4.09 1.29
N VAL A 227 19.79 -4.63 1.95
CA VAL A 227 18.45 -4.83 1.41
C VAL A 227 17.55 -3.70 1.90
N THR A 228 16.80 -3.09 0.99
CA THR A 228 15.77 -2.09 1.31
C THR A 228 14.48 -2.80 1.72
N VAL A 229 13.85 -2.38 2.81
CA VAL A 229 12.54 -2.87 3.23
C VAL A 229 11.56 -1.71 3.28
N LEU A 230 10.41 -1.90 2.64
CA LEU A 230 9.31 -0.96 2.57
C LEU A 230 8.06 -1.60 3.19
N ALA A 231 7.22 -0.81 3.84
CA ALA A 231 5.92 -1.29 4.32
C ALA A 231 4.84 -0.22 4.16
N ALA A 232 3.68 -0.63 3.71
CA ALA A 232 2.45 0.15 3.74
C ALA A 232 2.09 0.53 5.19
N THR A 233 1.57 1.75 5.40
CA THR A 233 1.28 2.24 6.76
C THR A 233 -0.10 1.86 7.28
N GLY A 234 -1.01 1.37 6.41
CA GLY A 234 -2.38 1.04 6.77
C GLY A 234 -3.42 2.02 6.21
N ASP A 235 -4.69 1.64 6.26
CA ASP A 235 -5.78 2.21 5.49
C ASP A 235 -6.92 2.80 6.34
N ALA A 236 -6.75 2.83 7.66
CA ALA A 236 -7.78 3.28 8.58
C ALA A 236 -7.54 4.71 9.15
N GLY A 237 -6.66 5.50 8.52
CA GLY A 237 -6.34 6.86 8.93
C GLY A 237 -5.52 6.91 10.21
N ALA A 238 -5.87 7.81 11.15
CA ALA A 238 -5.14 7.92 12.41
C ALA A 238 -5.46 6.78 13.41
N THR A 239 -6.20 5.75 13.02
CA THR A 239 -6.55 4.59 13.85
C THR A 239 -6.36 3.31 13.07
N ASP A 240 -6.54 2.16 13.72
CA ASP A 240 -6.68 0.87 13.06
C ASP A 240 -7.43 -0.12 13.96
N TYR A 241 -7.50 -1.39 13.54
CA TYR A 241 -8.33 -2.42 14.16
C TYR A 241 -7.75 -2.94 15.48
N GLU A 242 -8.65 -3.32 16.39
CA GLU A 242 -8.33 -4.12 17.55
C GLU A 242 -8.13 -5.59 17.15
N LEU A 243 -7.69 -6.42 18.08
CA LEU A 243 -7.37 -7.84 17.85
C LEU A 243 -8.54 -8.67 17.25
N ASP A 244 -9.76 -8.17 17.31
CA ASP A 244 -10.93 -8.83 16.70
C ASP A 244 -11.08 -8.55 15.19
N GLY A 245 -10.23 -7.67 14.63
CA GLY A 245 -10.23 -7.28 13.22
C GLY A 245 -11.50 -6.57 12.75
N THR A 246 -12.32 -6.06 13.66
CA THR A 246 -13.61 -5.39 13.36
C THR A 246 -13.85 -4.13 14.16
N THR A 247 -13.40 -4.09 15.40
CA THR A 247 -13.45 -2.91 16.27
C THR A 247 -12.25 -2.04 16.00
N LEU A 248 -12.45 -0.73 15.94
CA LEU A 248 -11.37 0.24 15.75
C LEU A 248 -10.96 0.87 17.08
N TYR A 249 -9.67 1.16 17.23
CA TYR A 249 -9.23 1.97 18.35
C TYR A 249 -9.88 3.36 18.30
N THR A 250 -10.19 3.93 19.43
CA THR A 250 -10.83 5.27 19.54
C THR A 250 -9.81 6.38 19.77
N TYR A 251 -8.54 6.09 19.56
CA TYR A 251 -7.38 6.98 19.69
C TYR A 251 -6.33 6.63 18.63
N PRO A 252 -5.37 7.51 18.37
CA PRO A 252 -4.37 7.27 17.35
C PRO A 252 -3.47 6.07 17.66
N VAL A 253 -3.28 5.22 16.64
CA VAL A 253 -2.42 4.04 16.63
C VAL A 253 -1.69 3.92 15.29
N VAL A 254 -0.64 3.14 15.24
CA VAL A 254 0.15 2.83 14.04
C VAL A 254 0.44 1.34 13.97
N ASP A 255 0.90 0.87 12.81
CA ASP A 255 1.05 -0.55 12.51
C ASP A 255 2.52 -0.95 12.39
N PHE A 256 2.82 -2.14 12.91
CA PHE A 256 4.04 -2.87 12.64
C PHE A 256 3.82 -3.71 11.36
N PRO A 257 4.77 -3.73 10.38
CA PRO A 257 6.16 -3.34 10.52
C PRO A 257 6.52 -1.92 10.03
N ALA A 258 5.57 -1.12 9.59
CA ALA A 258 5.85 0.23 9.08
C ALA A 258 6.53 1.14 10.13
N ASP A 259 6.28 0.91 11.41
CA ASP A 259 6.85 1.66 12.52
C ASP A 259 8.29 1.24 12.89
N ASP A 260 8.81 0.10 12.38
CA ASP A 260 10.21 -0.29 12.65
C ASP A 260 11.19 0.73 12.05
N PRO A 261 12.19 1.22 12.81
CA PRO A 261 13.17 2.18 12.32
C PRO A 261 14.04 1.71 11.14
N LEU A 262 14.06 0.42 10.85
CA LEU A 262 14.82 -0.18 9.74
C LEU A 262 13.92 -0.47 8.51
N VAL A 263 12.66 -0.07 8.58
CA VAL A 263 11.67 -0.15 7.49
C VAL A 263 11.35 1.26 7.01
N THR A 264 11.15 1.44 5.71
CA THR A 264 10.65 2.68 5.14
C THR A 264 9.12 2.62 5.11
N ALA A 265 8.48 3.47 5.89
CA ALA A 265 7.03 3.57 6.00
C ALA A 265 6.45 4.33 4.80
N VAL A 266 5.53 3.71 4.04
CA VAL A 266 4.93 4.28 2.84
C VAL A 266 3.46 4.56 3.08
N GLY A 267 3.11 5.84 3.18
CA GLY A 267 1.75 6.33 3.40
C GLY A 267 0.96 6.57 2.11
N GLY A 268 -0.28 7.01 2.26
CA GLY A 268 -1.24 7.16 1.18
C GLY A 268 -1.58 8.59 0.80
N LEU A 269 -1.66 8.86 -0.51
CA LEU A 269 -2.09 10.14 -1.09
C LEU A 269 -3.28 9.96 -2.03
N GLN A 270 -4.03 11.04 -2.21
CA GLN A 270 -5.00 11.18 -3.29
C GLN A 270 -4.39 12.02 -4.41
N LEU A 271 -4.21 11.41 -5.57
CA LEU A 271 -3.81 12.06 -6.80
C LEU A 271 -5.03 12.45 -7.64
N SER A 272 -4.89 13.52 -8.42
CA SER A 272 -5.86 13.92 -9.44
C SER A 272 -5.15 14.07 -10.77
N LEU A 273 -5.27 13.07 -11.65
CA LEU A 273 -4.55 13.00 -12.92
C LEU A 273 -5.49 13.14 -14.12
N ASP A 274 -4.95 13.69 -15.22
CA ASP A 274 -5.55 13.58 -16.54
C ASP A 274 -5.07 12.29 -17.26
N GLY A 275 -5.64 11.99 -18.43
CA GLY A 275 -5.26 10.82 -19.24
C GLY A 275 -3.83 10.87 -19.83
N PHE A 276 -3.04 11.85 -19.43
CA PHE A 276 -1.60 11.94 -19.73
C PHE A 276 -0.74 11.81 -18.47
N GLY A 277 -1.35 11.48 -17.33
CA GLY A 277 -0.66 11.39 -16.04
C GLY A 277 -0.20 12.74 -15.48
N SER A 278 -0.78 13.86 -15.95
CA SER A 278 -0.48 15.20 -15.44
C SER A 278 -1.42 15.54 -14.29
N ARG A 279 -0.89 16.14 -13.22
CA ARG A 279 -1.71 16.61 -12.09
C ARG A 279 -2.70 17.68 -12.57
N THR A 280 -3.98 17.49 -12.27
CA THR A 280 -5.07 18.44 -12.52
C THR A 280 -5.45 19.25 -11.29
N ALA A 281 -5.04 18.78 -10.11
CA ALA A 281 -5.13 19.46 -8.82
C ALA A 281 -3.88 19.13 -7.98
N PRO A 282 -3.59 19.87 -6.91
CA PRO A 282 -2.56 19.47 -5.94
C PRO A 282 -2.91 18.13 -5.28
N ASP A 283 -1.91 17.30 -5.06
CA ASP A 283 -2.06 16.06 -4.32
C ASP A 283 -2.36 16.33 -2.84
N THR A 284 -3.13 15.46 -2.21
CA THR A 284 -3.55 15.59 -0.82
C THR A 284 -3.32 14.29 -0.06
N VAL A 285 -3.24 14.35 1.26
CA VAL A 285 -3.31 13.14 2.09
C VAL A 285 -4.57 12.36 1.71
N TRP A 286 -4.45 11.05 1.58
CA TRP A 286 -5.60 10.18 1.35
C TRP A 286 -6.55 10.20 2.55
N ASN A 287 -7.78 10.61 2.30
CA ASN A 287 -8.90 10.54 3.24
C ASN A 287 -10.21 10.61 2.45
N ASP A 288 -10.70 9.47 2.02
CA ASP A 288 -11.86 9.39 1.16
C ASP A 288 -13.17 9.68 1.90
N PRO A 289 -14.14 10.34 1.26
CA PRO A 289 -15.43 10.59 1.87
C PRO A 289 -16.25 9.29 1.95
N ALA A 290 -17.10 9.18 2.97
CA ALA A 290 -18.00 8.03 3.17
C ALA A 290 -18.95 7.71 2.00
N SER A 291 -19.07 8.59 1.02
CA SER A 291 -19.82 8.36 -0.22
C SER A 291 -19.06 7.52 -1.25
N VAL A 292 -17.75 7.41 -1.10
CA VAL A 292 -16.84 6.67 -1.99
C VAL A 292 -16.39 5.38 -1.32
N CYS A 293 -15.91 5.49 -0.09
CA CYS A 293 -15.39 4.36 0.67
C CYS A 293 -16.00 4.36 2.09
N PRO A 294 -16.50 3.22 2.60
CA PRO A 294 -16.96 3.15 3.99
C PRO A 294 -15.85 3.56 4.96
N PRO A 295 -16.10 4.49 5.92
CA PRO A 295 -15.07 4.92 6.85
C PRO A 295 -14.78 3.84 7.92
N PRO A 296 -13.50 3.78 8.39
CA PRO A 296 -12.39 4.61 7.97
C PRO A 296 -11.84 4.20 6.61
N CYS A 297 -11.35 5.16 5.82
CA CYS A 297 -10.74 4.91 4.53
C CYS A 297 -9.76 6.08 4.26
N ALA A 298 -8.56 5.96 4.79
CA ALA A 298 -7.55 7.02 4.81
C ALA A 298 -6.16 6.44 5.11
N GLY A 299 -5.10 7.10 4.66
CA GLY A 299 -3.73 6.67 4.94
C GLY A 299 -3.38 6.75 6.42
N ASN A 300 -2.81 5.68 6.99
CA ASN A 300 -2.33 5.68 8.36
C ASN A 300 -1.02 6.50 8.49
N GLY A 301 -0.80 7.01 9.69
CA GLY A 301 0.39 7.72 10.10
C GLY A 301 0.24 8.24 11.53
N GLY A 302 1.37 8.45 12.19
CA GLY A 302 1.39 8.82 13.60
C GLY A 302 2.72 8.56 14.28
N LEU A 303 2.66 8.23 15.57
CA LEU A 303 3.83 7.99 16.42
C LEU A 303 3.79 6.57 16.99
N SER A 304 4.87 5.83 16.83
CA SER A 304 5.03 4.51 17.44
C SER A 304 5.01 4.60 18.97
N ALA A 305 4.34 3.65 19.60
CA ALA A 305 4.38 3.44 21.04
C ALA A 305 5.50 2.47 21.47
N VAL A 306 6.19 1.86 20.51
CA VAL A 306 7.23 0.83 20.72
C VAL A 306 8.63 1.39 20.46
N PHE A 307 8.79 2.10 19.33
CA PHE A 307 10.12 2.51 18.86
C PHE A 307 10.45 3.96 19.19
N ASP A 308 11.64 4.16 19.74
CA ASP A 308 12.21 5.49 19.92
C ASP A 308 12.52 6.13 18.55
N ARG A 309 12.53 7.47 18.54
CA ARG A 309 12.94 8.24 17.37
C ARG A 309 14.35 7.85 16.91
N PRO A 310 14.51 7.34 15.67
CA PRO A 310 15.83 7.06 15.11
C PRO A 310 16.59 8.36 14.79
N THR A 311 17.92 8.29 14.75
CA THR A 311 18.78 9.47 14.55
C THR A 311 18.54 10.17 13.20
N TYR A 312 18.11 9.46 12.18
CA TYR A 312 17.78 10.08 10.89
C TYR A 312 16.55 11.01 10.97
N GLN A 313 15.67 10.85 11.98
CA GLN A 313 14.55 11.75 12.26
C GLN A 313 14.93 12.94 13.18
N ASP A 314 16.21 13.16 13.49
CA ASP A 314 16.63 14.29 14.35
C ASP A 314 16.28 15.65 13.72
N SER A 315 16.31 15.75 12.38
CA SER A 315 15.92 16.97 11.67
C SER A 315 14.44 17.34 11.85
N VAL A 316 13.59 16.37 12.14
CA VAL A 316 12.13 16.53 12.31
C VAL A 316 11.67 16.31 13.75
N GLN A 317 12.59 16.34 14.72
CA GLN A 317 12.31 16.14 16.15
C GLN A 317 11.18 17.03 16.69
N SER A 318 11.01 18.23 16.13
CA SER A 318 9.93 19.14 16.54
C SER A 318 8.53 18.59 16.26
N VAL A 319 8.40 17.65 15.33
CA VAL A 319 7.15 16.97 14.97
C VAL A 319 7.04 15.63 15.69
N VAL A 320 8.06 14.78 15.63
CA VAL A 320 8.00 13.40 16.11
C VAL A 320 8.36 13.26 17.61
N GLY A 321 8.95 14.27 18.22
CA GLY A 321 9.35 14.21 19.63
C GLY A 321 10.44 13.16 19.87
N ASN A 322 10.14 12.17 20.72
CA ASN A 322 11.06 11.07 21.05
C ASN A 322 10.66 9.73 20.43
N ALA A 323 9.54 9.65 19.72
CA ALA A 323 9.04 8.42 19.11
C ALA A 323 9.40 8.37 17.63
N ARG A 324 9.46 7.16 17.05
CA ARG A 324 9.46 6.95 15.60
C ARG A 324 8.17 7.52 15.02
N GLY A 325 8.27 8.46 14.08
CA GLY A 325 7.14 9.04 13.35
C GLY A 325 7.01 8.43 11.96
N LEU A 326 5.79 8.16 11.51
CA LEU A 326 5.47 7.66 10.17
C LEU A 326 4.28 8.44 9.58
N PRO A 327 4.16 8.43 8.20
CA PRO A 327 5.03 7.77 7.22
C PRO A 327 6.39 8.47 7.05
N ASP A 328 7.31 7.82 6.28
CA ASP A 328 8.53 8.48 5.80
C ASP A 328 8.27 9.22 4.50
N VAL A 329 7.57 8.57 3.57
CA VAL A 329 7.12 9.08 2.26
C VAL A 329 5.70 8.59 1.98
N SER A 330 5.02 9.20 1.01
CA SER A 330 3.66 8.78 0.64
C SER A 330 3.48 8.77 -0.88
N LEU A 331 2.67 7.84 -1.39
CA LEU A 331 2.33 7.73 -2.80
C LEU A 331 0.82 7.52 -2.98
N SER A 332 0.36 7.36 -4.24
CA SER A 332 -1.05 7.10 -4.57
C SER A 332 -1.62 5.93 -3.77
N ALA A 333 -2.84 6.09 -3.24
CA ALA A 333 -3.51 5.08 -2.40
C ALA A 333 -5.04 5.27 -2.34
N SER A 334 -5.59 6.39 -2.84
CA SER A 334 -6.98 6.76 -2.62
C SER A 334 -7.94 6.01 -3.55
N VAL A 335 -9.06 5.52 -3.00
CA VAL A 335 -10.17 4.95 -3.78
C VAL A 335 -10.75 5.96 -4.77
N THR A 336 -10.70 7.27 -4.46
CA THR A 336 -11.15 8.33 -5.40
C THR A 336 -10.26 8.40 -6.65
N GLY A 337 -9.01 7.93 -6.58
CA GLY A 337 -8.05 7.86 -7.68
C GLY A 337 -7.38 6.48 -7.74
N ALA A 338 -8.18 5.42 -7.80
CA ALA A 338 -7.74 4.03 -7.77
C ALA A 338 -6.87 3.64 -8.99
N VAL A 339 -6.12 2.56 -8.89
CA VAL A 339 -5.39 1.96 -10.01
C VAL A 339 -6.16 0.77 -10.60
N ASN A 340 -5.99 0.50 -11.89
CA ASN A 340 -6.60 -0.64 -12.55
C ASN A 340 -5.68 -1.84 -12.51
N THR A 341 -6.12 -2.92 -11.88
CA THR A 341 -5.47 -4.24 -11.89
C THR A 341 -6.23 -5.24 -12.75
N TYR A 342 -5.59 -6.31 -13.16
CA TYR A 342 -6.23 -7.40 -13.89
C TYR A 342 -6.16 -8.69 -13.09
N THR A 343 -7.32 -9.27 -12.77
CA THR A 343 -7.40 -10.57 -12.11
C THR A 343 -8.27 -11.55 -12.89
N SER A 344 -7.90 -12.83 -12.90
CA SER A 344 -8.65 -13.89 -13.60
C SER A 344 -9.13 -15.02 -12.71
N PHE A 345 -8.79 -15.07 -11.44
CA PHE A 345 -9.42 -16.02 -10.53
C PHE A 345 -10.90 -15.67 -10.33
N VAL A 346 -11.67 -16.62 -9.85
CA VAL A 346 -13.14 -16.51 -9.76
C VAL A 346 -13.59 -16.76 -8.33
N ALA A 347 -14.12 -15.72 -7.68
CA ALA A 347 -14.65 -15.77 -6.32
C ALA A 347 -15.94 -14.91 -6.19
N PRO A 348 -17.08 -15.30 -6.82
CA PRO A 348 -18.25 -14.43 -6.95
C PRO A 348 -18.88 -14.04 -5.62
N SER A 349 -18.74 -14.85 -4.58
CA SER A 349 -19.24 -14.55 -3.23
C SER A 349 -18.39 -13.50 -2.50
N GLN A 350 -17.23 -13.16 -3.02
CA GLN A 350 -16.26 -12.21 -2.47
C GLN A 350 -16.05 -10.98 -3.37
N GLY A 351 -16.90 -10.76 -4.37
CA GLY A 351 -16.80 -9.58 -5.22
C GLY A 351 -16.06 -9.79 -6.54
N VAL A 352 -15.43 -10.96 -6.76
CA VAL A 352 -14.70 -11.30 -8.00
C VAL A 352 -15.50 -12.28 -8.87
N PRO A 353 -16.43 -11.80 -9.70
CA PRO A 353 -17.31 -12.68 -10.49
C PRO A 353 -16.59 -13.38 -11.66
N GLY A 354 -15.39 -12.96 -12.03
CA GLY A 354 -14.62 -13.58 -13.09
C GLY A 354 -13.52 -12.69 -13.65
N PRO A 355 -12.79 -13.17 -14.68
CA PRO A 355 -11.67 -12.45 -15.27
C PRO A 355 -12.04 -11.03 -15.74
N GLY A 356 -11.24 -10.05 -15.40
CA GLY A 356 -11.47 -8.66 -15.78
C GLY A 356 -10.56 -7.67 -15.09
N TRP A 357 -10.83 -6.39 -15.35
CA TRP A 357 -10.15 -5.26 -14.72
C TRP A 357 -10.96 -4.79 -13.54
N TYR A 358 -10.27 -4.54 -12.45
CA TYR A 358 -10.85 -4.04 -11.21
C TYR A 358 -10.05 -2.83 -10.74
N PRO A 359 -10.70 -1.73 -10.38
CA PRO A 359 -10.01 -0.65 -9.69
C PRO A 359 -9.68 -1.09 -8.25
N GLU A 360 -8.45 -0.87 -7.83
CA GLU A 360 -7.95 -1.14 -6.49
C GLU A 360 -7.24 0.08 -5.92
N ALA A 361 -7.14 0.16 -4.60
CA ALA A 361 -6.54 1.27 -3.87
C ALA A 361 -6.05 0.79 -2.50
N GLY A 362 -5.38 1.65 -1.75
CA GLY A 362 -4.85 1.38 -0.42
C GLY A 362 -3.38 1.75 -0.31
N THR A 363 -2.83 1.79 0.88
CA THR A 363 -1.38 1.96 1.06
C THR A 363 -0.60 0.77 0.47
N SER A 364 -1.29 -0.34 0.21
CA SER A 364 -0.81 -1.47 -0.60
C SER A 364 -0.51 -1.12 -2.05
N GLU A 365 -1.13 -0.09 -2.62
CA GLU A 365 -0.75 0.49 -3.91
C GLU A 365 0.57 1.27 -3.78
N ALA A 366 0.72 2.02 -2.70
CA ALA A 366 1.83 2.93 -2.49
C ALA A 366 3.17 2.21 -2.28
N SER A 367 3.19 1.12 -1.52
CA SER A 367 4.41 0.37 -1.21
C SER A 367 5.08 -0.26 -2.44
N PRO A 368 4.40 -1.00 -3.33
CA PRO A 368 5.01 -1.54 -4.54
C PRO A 368 5.39 -0.46 -5.57
N LEU A 369 4.66 0.66 -5.65
CA LEU A 369 5.08 1.80 -6.46
C LEU A 369 6.41 2.38 -5.96
N MET A 370 6.57 2.53 -4.63
CA MET A 370 7.82 2.97 -4.02
C MET A 370 8.95 1.96 -4.23
N ALA A 371 8.66 0.65 -4.20
CA ALA A 371 9.65 -0.38 -4.53
C ALA A 371 10.17 -0.23 -5.97
N GLY A 372 9.30 0.12 -6.90
CA GLY A 372 9.67 0.47 -8.27
C GLY A 372 10.60 1.68 -8.33
N GLU A 373 10.29 2.76 -7.61
CA GLU A 373 11.13 3.97 -7.53
C GLU A 373 12.52 3.67 -6.94
N VAL A 374 12.59 2.82 -5.91
CA VAL A 374 13.87 2.35 -5.34
C VAL A 374 14.65 1.52 -6.35
N ALA A 375 13.99 0.66 -7.13
CA ALA A 375 14.66 -0.12 -8.18
C ALA A 375 15.27 0.76 -9.28
N LEU A 376 14.58 1.87 -9.63
CA LEU A 376 15.17 2.87 -10.54
C LEU A 376 16.39 3.55 -9.91
N ALA A 377 16.34 3.85 -8.61
CA ALA A 377 17.45 4.49 -7.89
C ALA A 377 18.66 3.54 -7.75
N ASP A 378 18.44 2.26 -7.45
CA ASP A 378 19.49 1.23 -7.42
C ASP A 378 20.22 1.13 -8.76
N GLN A 379 19.46 1.15 -9.86
CA GLN A 379 20.04 1.13 -11.20
C GLN A 379 20.86 2.39 -11.47
N VAL A 380 20.41 3.56 -11.02
CA VAL A 380 21.18 4.84 -11.15
C VAL A 380 22.45 4.79 -10.32
N ALA A 381 22.40 4.26 -9.11
CA ALA A 381 23.57 4.09 -8.23
C ALA A 381 24.53 3.00 -8.73
N GLY A 382 24.03 2.00 -9.47
CA GLY A 382 24.78 0.84 -9.92
C GLY A 382 24.97 -0.24 -8.85
N HIS A 383 24.26 -0.14 -7.72
CA HIS A 383 24.24 -1.10 -6.62
C HIS A 383 22.98 -0.93 -5.77
N PRO A 384 22.58 -1.95 -4.98
CA PRO A 384 21.51 -1.82 -3.99
C PRO A 384 21.82 -0.71 -2.95
N LEU A 385 20.81 0.07 -2.59
CA LEU A 385 20.95 1.20 -1.66
C LEU A 385 20.78 0.80 -0.18
N GLY A 386 20.12 -0.33 0.10
CA GLY A 386 19.91 -0.82 1.47
C GLY A 386 18.93 0.06 2.25
N LEU A 387 19.21 0.32 3.52
CA LEU A 387 18.37 1.19 4.36
C LEU A 387 18.40 2.62 3.84
N ILE A 388 17.32 3.04 3.18
CA ILE A 388 17.24 4.35 2.50
C ILE A 388 16.78 5.49 3.43
N ASN A 389 16.22 5.20 4.61
CA ASN A 389 15.68 6.23 5.51
C ASN A 389 16.67 7.36 5.83
N PRO A 390 17.96 7.10 6.17
CA PRO A 390 18.92 8.17 6.40
C PRO A 390 19.11 9.08 5.18
N ALA A 391 19.08 8.53 3.97
CA ALA A 391 19.18 9.30 2.73
C ALA A 391 17.92 10.16 2.48
N LEU A 392 16.73 9.60 2.69
CA LEU A 392 15.45 10.32 2.55
C LEU A 392 15.42 11.56 3.46
N TYR A 393 15.74 11.42 4.73
CA TYR A 393 15.77 12.55 5.66
C TYR A 393 16.92 13.54 5.41
N ALA A 394 18.02 13.08 4.82
CA ALA A 394 19.12 13.97 4.39
C ALA A 394 18.79 14.75 3.11
N MET A 395 18.01 14.16 2.19
CA MET A 395 17.46 14.85 1.02
C MET A 395 16.52 15.98 1.44
N GLY A 396 15.70 15.74 2.47
CA GLY A 396 14.66 16.66 2.93
C GLY A 396 13.56 16.85 1.88
N ASP A 397 12.75 17.87 2.07
CA ASP A 397 11.56 18.21 1.29
C ASP A 397 11.71 19.49 0.43
N GLY A 398 12.91 20.03 0.34
CA GLY A 398 13.20 21.26 -0.37
C GLY A 398 13.18 21.14 -1.90
N PRO A 399 13.12 22.27 -2.63
CA PRO A 399 13.16 22.26 -4.08
C PRO A 399 14.39 21.53 -4.63
N GLY A 400 14.15 20.50 -5.44
CA GLY A 400 15.21 19.68 -6.04
C GLY A 400 15.69 18.52 -5.17
N SER A 401 15.05 18.26 -4.04
CA SER A 401 15.34 17.10 -3.18
C SER A 401 14.99 15.76 -3.81
N GLY A 402 14.14 15.73 -4.83
CA GLY A 402 13.57 14.49 -5.36
C GLY A 402 12.19 14.17 -4.78
N LEU A 403 11.76 14.91 -3.77
CA LEU A 403 10.46 14.81 -3.14
C LEU A 403 9.62 16.07 -3.41
N THR A 404 8.32 15.91 -3.42
CA THR A 404 7.31 16.98 -3.49
C THR A 404 6.57 17.01 -2.16
N ASP A 405 6.67 18.10 -1.43
CA ASP A 405 6.01 18.29 -0.15
C ASP A 405 4.48 18.32 -0.30
N ILE A 406 3.77 17.59 0.55
CA ILE A 406 2.30 17.52 0.58
C ILE A 406 1.79 18.40 1.73
N THR A 407 1.06 19.44 1.40
CA THR A 407 0.63 20.46 2.38
C THR A 407 -0.88 20.53 2.58
N LEU A 408 -1.62 19.59 2.01
CA LEU A 408 -3.09 19.58 2.02
C LEU A 408 -3.64 18.25 2.50
N GLY A 409 -4.74 18.33 3.26
CA GLY A 409 -5.43 17.14 3.78
C GLY A 409 -5.04 16.82 5.22
N ASN A 410 -5.55 15.72 5.70
CA ASN A 410 -5.27 15.16 7.04
C ASN A 410 -5.74 13.69 7.07
N ASN A 411 -5.27 12.94 8.06
CA ASN A 411 -5.66 11.54 8.26
C ASN A 411 -6.64 11.34 9.44
N SER A 412 -7.35 12.38 9.87
CA SER A 412 -8.42 12.25 10.87
C SER A 412 -9.62 11.50 10.30
N VAL A 413 -10.20 10.58 11.06
CA VAL A 413 -11.32 9.75 10.60
C VAL A 413 -12.51 9.83 11.54
N THR A 414 -13.71 9.64 10.97
CA THR A 414 -14.97 9.57 11.72
C THR A 414 -15.79 8.40 11.22
N PHE A 415 -16.14 7.49 12.12
CA PHE A 415 -16.82 6.23 11.78
C PHE A 415 -17.90 5.87 12.82
N PRO A 416 -18.91 5.07 12.44
CA PRO A 416 -19.90 4.52 13.38
C PRO A 416 -19.32 3.31 14.10
N GLN A 417 -19.42 3.27 15.44
CA GLN A 417 -19.05 2.11 16.24
C GLN A 417 -19.95 2.03 17.48
N ASP A 418 -20.50 0.84 17.82
CA ASP A 418 -21.35 0.60 18.98
C ASP A 418 -22.56 1.55 19.12
N GLY A 419 -23.16 1.91 17.96
CA GLY A 419 -24.31 2.82 17.92
C GLY A 419 -23.98 4.27 18.17
N SER A 420 -22.69 4.63 18.21
CA SER A 420 -22.16 5.98 18.39
C SER A 420 -21.34 6.39 17.16
N THR A 421 -21.13 7.69 17.01
CA THR A 421 -20.15 8.22 16.07
C THR A 421 -18.85 8.50 16.82
N VAL A 422 -17.77 7.86 16.40
CA VAL A 422 -16.41 8.04 16.94
C VAL A 422 -15.62 8.90 15.98
N THR A 423 -14.82 9.83 16.51
CA THR A 423 -13.85 10.60 15.73
C THR A 423 -12.48 10.43 16.36
N VAL A 424 -11.54 9.94 15.56
CA VAL A 424 -10.12 9.91 15.91
C VAL A 424 -9.45 11.06 15.19
N THR A 425 -8.94 12.02 15.96
CA THR A 425 -8.21 13.17 15.41
C THR A 425 -6.78 12.75 15.14
N GLY A 426 -6.40 12.83 13.88
CA GLY A 426 -5.04 12.58 13.39
C GLY A 426 -4.27 13.88 13.17
N TRP A 427 -3.46 13.88 12.14
CA TRP A 427 -2.54 14.97 11.82
C TRP A 427 -2.92 15.63 10.51
N ASN A 428 -2.60 16.93 10.42
CA ASN A 428 -2.77 17.70 9.19
C ASN A 428 -1.46 17.70 8.41
N ALA A 429 -1.55 17.64 7.10
CA ALA A 429 -0.45 17.98 6.21
C ALA A 429 -0.09 19.48 6.35
N GLY A 430 1.18 19.78 6.22
CA GLY A 430 1.72 21.13 6.34
C GLY A 430 3.10 21.24 5.71
N PRO A 431 3.69 22.44 5.64
CA PRO A 431 5.02 22.58 5.06
C PRO A 431 6.09 21.80 5.84
N GLY A 432 6.87 21.00 5.13
CA GLY A 432 7.88 20.13 5.70
C GLY A 432 7.29 18.79 6.16
N TYR A 433 8.12 18.02 6.86
CA TYR A 433 7.67 16.73 7.38
C TYR A 433 6.47 16.85 8.30
N ASP A 434 5.45 16.02 8.08
CA ASP A 434 4.30 15.83 8.97
C ASP A 434 3.92 14.34 9.10
N LEU A 435 3.06 14.04 10.11
CA LEU A 435 2.65 12.67 10.43
C LEU A 435 1.46 12.17 9.59
N ALA A 436 1.08 12.87 8.52
CA ALA A 436 0.02 12.46 7.61
C ALA A 436 0.55 12.07 6.22
N SER A 437 1.70 12.64 5.81
CA SER A 437 2.30 12.45 4.49
C SER A 437 3.83 12.24 4.49
N GLY A 438 4.48 12.32 5.65
CA GLY A 438 5.93 12.18 5.76
C GLY A 438 6.70 13.34 5.13
N LEU A 439 7.77 13.03 4.42
CA LEU A 439 8.57 13.97 3.63
C LEU A 439 7.91 14.36 2.29
N GLY A 440 6.73 13.80 1.99
CA GLY A 440 6.01 13.97 0.73
C GLY A 440 6.20 12.82 -0.26
N GLU A 441 5.99 13.08 -1.55
CA GLU A 441 5.98 12.05 -2.59
C GLU A 441 7.22 12.13 -3.51
N PRO A 442 7.69 10.98 -4.03
CA PRO A 442 8.70 10.94 -5.09
C PRO A 442 8.29 11.72 -6.33
N ASN A 443 9.23 12.43 -6.94
CA ASN A 443 9.04 13.09 -8.24
C ASN A 443 10.08 12.61 -9.26
N GLY A 444 9.97 13.03 -10.51
CA GLY A 444 10.82 12.54 -11.61
C GLY A 444 12.35 12.72 -11.44
N SER A 445 12.81 13.37 -10.37
CA SER A 445 14.22 13.44 -10.00
C SER A 445 14.60 12.52 -8.82
N PHE A 446 13.62 11.87 -8.23
CA PHE A 446 13.80 11.06 -7.02
C PHE A 446 14.87 9.97 -7.17
N PRO A 447 14.89 9.13 -8.23
CA PRO A 447 15.89 8.08 -8.34
C PRO A 447 17.32 8.61 -8.37
N GLN A 448 17.56 9.76 -9.02
CA GLN A 448 18.88 10.38 -9.08
C GLN A 448 19.29 10.99 -7.74
N GLN A 449 18.35 11.62 -7.04
CA GLN A 449 18.64 12.23 -5.74
C GLN A 449 18.88 11.15 -4.68
N LEU A 450 18.01 10.13 -4.61
CA LEU A 450 18.20 9.03 -3.68
C LEU A 450 19.55 8.33 -3.89
N ALA A 451 19.91 8.01 -5.14
CA ALA A 451 21.21 7.43 -5.48
C ALA A 451 22.39 8.31 -5.05
N ALA A 452 22.24 9.64 -5.11
CA ALA A 452 23.31 10.57 -4.74
C ALA A 452 23.50 10.73 -3.23
N PHE A 453 22.45 10.51 -2.43
CA PHE A 453 22.49 10.66 -0.97
C PHE A 453 22.74 9.34 -0.22
N ALA A 454 22.40 8.20 -0.82
CA ALA A 454 22.59 6.87 -0.25
C ALA A 454 23.92 6.21 -0.66
N GLY A 455 24.63 6.81 -1.63
CA GLY A 455 25.92 6.30 -2.20
C GLY A 455 27.17 6.61 -1.40
#